data_32508f7fb30c3fa5877d50e2c667ea4f
#
_entry.id   32508f7fb30c3fa5877d50e2c667ea4f
#
_cell.length_a   1.000
_cell.length_b   1.000
_cell.length_c   1.000
_cell.angle_alpha   90.00
_cell.angle_beta   90.00
_cell.angle_gamma   90.00
#
_symmetry.space_group_name_H-M   'P 1'
#
loop_
_entity.id
_entity.type
_entity.pdbx_description
1 polymer ?
#
loop_
_entity_poly.entity_id
_entity_poly.type
_entity_poly.pdbx_seq_one_letter_code
_entity_poly.pdbx_strand_id
1 'polypeptide(L)'
;NLKKISNMKKKFFIIVFFVFFSFITPNKSNAYSSDPKQFIAEIVSEAKKILVETNSQEFKTQKLSEMALKTVDIKGIGYYTLGNYRKQLSDDQMKTYSVLFEKYFLKSFTSRLTDYSEPKIDVLSAEILNAKYTIVKSVLLADDKKPEVKIEWRVYTKNPDKPLIRDLIIEGLSLARTQKEEFASVIESNNGDISKLFITLQEFINK
;
A
#
# COMPACT_ATOMS: atom_id res chain seq x y z
N ASN A 1 -24.98 -17.69 62.43
CA ASN A 1 -25.65 -17.40 61.16
C ASN A 1 -24.98 -16.25 60.36
N LEU A 2 -24.37 -15.25 60.99
CA LEU A 2 -23.72 -14.12 60.33
C LEU A 2 -22.38 -14.45 59.63
N LYS A 3 -21.61 -15.43 60.16
CA LYS A 3 -20.35 -15.88 59.52
C LYS A 3 -20.55 -16.64 58.18
N LYS A 4 -21.69 -17.34 58.03
CA LYS A 4 -22.00 -18.11 56.82
C LYS A 4 -22.38 -17.21 55.65
N ILE A 5 -23.02 -16.06 55.93
CA ILE A 5 -23.44 -15.07 54.92
C ILE A 5 -22.22 -14.26 54.42
N SER A 6 -21.23 -13.95 55.29
CA SER A 6 -20.00 -13.26 54.92
C SER A 6 -19.13 -14.07 53.96
N ASN A 7 -19.02 -15.38 54.16
CA ASN A 7 -18.24 -16.26 53.28
C ASN A 7 -18.90 -16.50 51.92
N MET A 8 -20.22 -16.43 51.84
CA MET A 8 -20.96 -16.57 50.58
C MET A 8 -20.83 -15.32 49.71
N LYS A 9 -20.82 -14.13 50.31
CA LYS A 9 -20.58 -12.86 49.59
C LYS A 9 -19.15 -12.75 49.06
N LYS A 10 -18.13 -13.23 49.79
CA LYS A 10 -16.74 -13.27 49.32
C LYS A 10 -16.52 -14.25 48.15
N LYS A 11 -17.17 -15.42 48.17
CA LYS A 11 -17.11 -16.38 47.07
C LYS A 11 -17.83 -15.88 45.82
N PHE A 12 -18.94 -15.15 45.96
CA PHE A 12 -19.65 -14.57 44.84
C PHE A 12 -18.87 -13.42 44.19
N PHE A 13 -18.16 -12.60 44.99
CA PHE A 13 -17.33 -11.50 44.47
C PHE A 13 -16.08 -12.01 43.71
N ILE A 14 -15.50 -13.12 44.15
CA ILE A 14 -14.34 -13.74 43.46
C ILE A 14 -14.77 -14.37 42.12
N ILE A 15 -15.97 -14.96 42.04
CA ILE A 15 -16.48 -15.55 40.80
C ILE A 15 -16.83 -14.47 39.78
N VAL A 16 -17.38 -13.33 40.19
CA VAL A 16 -17.68 -12.20 39.29
C VAL A 16 -16.40 -11.53 38.76
N PHE A 17 -15.32 -11.48 39.54
CA PHE A 17 -14.04 -10.93 39.10
C PHE A 17 -13.32 -11.84 38.09
N PHE A 18 -13.53 -13.16 38.16
CA PHE A 18 -12.89 -14.12 37.25
C PHE A 18 -13.63 -14.23 35.91
N VAL A 19 -14.92 -13.90 35.83
CA VAL A 19 -15.69 -13.92 34.58
C VAL A 19 -15.46 -12.67 33.75
N PHE A 20 -15.00 -11.55 34.35
CA PHE A 20 -14.73 -10.31 33.61
C PHE A 20 -13.33 -10.27 32.92
N PHE A 21 -12.46 -11.25 33.25
CA PHE A 21 -11.11 -11.29 32.67
C PHE A 21 -11.00 -12.16 31.39
N SER A 22 -12.11 -12.75 30.91
CA SER A 22 -12.09 -13.73 29.81
C SER A 22 -12.48 -13.16 28.44
N PHE A 23 -12.64 -11.84 28.28
CA PHE A 23 -13.03 -11.23 27.00
C PHE A 23 -12.08 -10.15 26.49
N ILE A 24 -10.81 -10.22 26.88
CA ILE A 24 -9.79 -9.56 26.06
C ILE A 24 -9.38 -10.57 24.99
N THR A 25 -10.22 -10.76 23.97
CA THR A 25 -9.75 -11.26 22.70
C THR A 25 -8.75 -10.21 22.18
N PRO A 26 -7.47 -10.56 21.97
CA PRO A 26 -6.60 -9.65 21.27
C PRO A 26 -7.25 -9.42 19.89
N ASN A 27 -7.71 -8.20 19.63
CA ASN A 27 -7.99 -7.78 18.27
C ASN A 27 -6.70 -8.08 17.52
N LYS A 28 -6.68 -9.15 16.70
CA LYS A 28 -5.64 -9.32 15.70
C LYS A 28 -5.73 -8.08 14.82
N SER A 29 -4.89 -7.09 15.10
CA SER A 29 -4.64 -6.06 14.10
C SER A 29 -4.20 -6.85 12.87
N ASN A 30 -4.90 -6.71 11.76
CA ASN A 30 -4.50 -7.27 10.47
C ASN A 30 -3.25 -6.50 10.00
N ALA A 31 -2.14 -6.71 10.70
CA ALA A 31 -0.84 -6.23 10.27
C ALA A 31 -0.32 -7.25 9.25
N TYR A 32 0.13 -6.76 8.11
CA TYR A 32 0.83 -7.58 7.12
C TYR A 32 2.10 -8.17 7.70
N SER A 33 2.57 -9.28 7.12
CA SER A 33 3.79 -9.96 7.53
C SER A 33 5.02 -9.04 7.46
N SER A 34 5.95 -9.21 8.39
CA SER A 34 7.27 -8.58 8.35
C SER A 34 8.23 -9.26 7.35
N ASP A 35 7.98 -10.52 6.98
CA ASP A 35 8.72 -11.20 5.90
C ASP A 35 8.32 -10.61 4.54
N PRO A 36 9.27 -10.09 3.73
CA PRO A 36 8.95 -9.39 2.49
C PRO A 36 8.24 -10.27 1.45
N LYS A 37 8.56 -11.55 1.35
CA LYS A 37 7.89 -12.46 0.42
C LYS A 37 6.46 -12.71 0.84
N GLN A 38 6.25 -13.01 2.12
CA GLN A 38 4.92 -13.22 2.69
C GLN A 38 4.09 -11.93 2.62
N PHE A 39 4.70 -10.77 2.88
CA PHE A 39 4.07 -9.45 2.74
C PHE A 39 3.47 -9.24 1.35
N ILE A 40 4.24 -9.51 0.29
CA ILE A 40 3.74 -9.39 -1.08
C ILE A 40 2.68 -10.45 -1.38
N ALA A 41 2.86 -11.69 -0.92
CA ALA A 41 1.86 -12.75 -1.11
C ALA A 41 0.51 -12.40 -0.47
N GLU A 42 0.51 -11.80 0.71
CA GLU A 42 -0.69 -11.31 1.39
C GLU A 42 -1.38 -10.18 0.61
N ILE A 43 -0.62 -9.20 0.11
CA ILE A 43 -1.15 -8.10 -0.72
C ILE A 43 -1.78 -8.64 -2.01
N VAL A 44 -1.09 -9.55 -2.71
CA VAL A 44 -1.60 -10.18 -3.93
C VAL A 44 -2.90 -10.94 -3.66
N SER A 45 -2.94 -11.69 -2.55
CA SER A 45 -4.14 -12.43 -2.14
C SER A 45 -5.31 -11.50 -1.80
N GLU A 46 -5.06 -10.40 -1.09
CA GLU A 46 -6.07 -9.40 -0.73
C GLU A 46 -6.60 -8.67 -1.97
N ALA A 47 -5.70 -8.21 -2.85
CA ALA A 47 -6.08 -7.57 -4.10
C ALA A 47 -6.95 -8.49 -4.98
N LYS A 48 -6.57 -9.78 -5.10
CA LYS A 48 -7.36 -10.77 -5.83
C LYS A 48 -8.76 -10.92 -5.23
N LYS A 49 -8.90 -11.03 -3.91
CA LYS A 49 -10.21 -11.12 -3.25
C LYS A 49 -11.09 -9.91 -3.58
N ILE A 50 -10.55 -8.70 -3.47
CA ILE A 50 -11.28 -7.46 -3.78
C ILE A 50 -11.75 -7.45 -5.23
N LEU A 51 -10.91 -7.87 -6.18
CA LEU A 51 -11.21 -7.84 -7.61
C LEU A 51 -12.26 -8.85 -8.03
N VAL A 52 -12.27 -10.07 -7.45
CA VAL A 52 -13.21 -11.13 -7.81
C VAL A 52 -14.58 -11.02 -7.11
N GLU A 53 -14.68 -10.24 -6.04
CA GLU A 53 -15.95 -10.03 -5.34
C GLU A 53 -16.99 -9.33 -6.23
N THR A 54 -18.28 -9.74 -6.08
CA THR A 54 -19.41 -9.17 -6.82
C THR A 54 -19.88 -7.85 -6.19
N ASN A 55 -18.96 -6.88 -6.04
CA ASN A 55 -19.23 -5.58 -5.46
C ASN A 55 -19.16 -4.46 -6.52
N SER A 56 -19.69 -3.28 -6.17
CA SER A 56 -19.60 -2.11 -7.05
C SER A 56 -18.15 -1.70 -7.32
N GLN A 57 -17.93 -1.00 -8.43
CA GLN A 57 -16.61 -0.46 -8.78
C GLN A 57 -16.09 0.52 -7.71
N GLU A 58 -16.99 1.34 -7.14
CA GLU A 58 -16.65 2.27 -6.07
C GLU A 58 -16.15 1.54 -4.83
N PHE A 59 -16.82 0.45 -4.44
CA PHE A 59 -16.39 -0.37 -3.31
C PHE A 59 -15.01 -0.98 -3.54
N LYS A 60 -14.76 -1.54 -4.73
CA LYS A 60 -13.45 -2.10 -5.10
C LYS A 60 -12.37 -1.03 -5.07
N THR A 61 -12.63 0.13 -5.66
CA THR A 61 -11.73 1.28 -5.66
C THR A 61 -11.38 1.74 -4.24
N GLN A 62 -12.39 1.83 -3.36
CA GLN A 62 -12.16 2.18 -1.96
C GLN A 62 -11.28 1.15 -1.27
N LYS A 63 -11.57 -0.15 -1.40
CA LYS A 63 -10.80 -1.22 -0.74
C LYS A 63 -9.36 -1.32 -1.24
N LEU A 64 -9.15 -1.18 -2.54
CA LEU A 64 -7.80 -1.12 -3.13
C LEU A 64 -7.03 0.11 -2.65
N SER A 65 -7.69 1.26 -2.51
CA SER A 65 -7.07 2.47 -1.95
C SER A 65 -6.66 2.29 -0.49
N GLU A 66 -7.54 1.72 0.35
CA GLU A 66 -7.24 1.41 1.75
C GLU A 66 -6.04 0.45 1.88
N MET A 67 -5.95 -0.56 1.01
CA MET A 67 -4.82 -1.49 0.93
C MET A 67 -3.54 -0.74 0.55
N ALA A 68 -3.57 0.08 -0.50
CA ALA A 68 -2.41 0.83 -0.97
C ALA A 68 -1.87 1.80 0.11
N LEU A 69 -2.74 2.51 0.82
CA LEU A 69 -2.36 3.41 1.92
C LEU A 69 -1.64 2.69 3.07
N LYS A 70 -1.90 1.40 3.27
CA LYS A 70 -1.24 0.59 4.31
C LYS A 70 0.08 -0.02 3.84
N THR A 71 0.22 -0.32 2.55
CA THR A 71 1.27 -1.19 2.01
C THR A 71 2.28 -0.48 1.12
N VAL A 72 1.96 0.72 0.62
CA VAL A 72 2.81 1.50 -0.28
C VAL A 72 3.32 2.76 0.42
N ASP A 73 4.61 3.07 0.26
CA ASP A 73 5.19 4.35 0.68
C ASP A 73 4.89 5.44 -0.35
N ILE A 74 3.60 5.81 -0.46
CA ILE A 74 3.13 6.78 -1.46
C ILE A 74 3.88 8.12 -1.33
N LYS A 75 4.10 8.59 -0.09
CA LYS A 75 4.85 9.82 0.17
C LYS A 75 6.30 9.72 -0.30
N GLY A 76 6.97 8.61 0.00
CA GLY A 76 8.35 8.37 -0.43
C GLY A 76 8.48 8.28 -1.94
N ILE A 77 7.54 7.63 -2.62
CA ILE A 77 7.47 7.59 -4.09
C ILE A 77 7.24 9.00 -4.65
N GLY A 78 6.30 9.77 -4.09
CA GLY A 78 6.04 11.14 -4.51
C GLY A 78 7.29 12.03 -4.42
N TYR A 79 8.04 11.94 -3.34
CA TYR A 79 9.29 12.69 -3.21
C TYR A 79 10.37 12.24 -4.21
N TYR A 80 10.42 10.95 -4.51
CA TYR A 80 11.32 10.42 -5.53
C TYR A 80 10.97 10.93 -6.93
N THR A 81 9.68 10.99 -7.27
CA THR A 81 9.23 11.42 -8.61
C THR A 81 9.45 12.90 -8.89
N LEU A 82 9.53 13.76 -7.86
CA LEU A 82 9.96 15.15 -8.01
C LEU A 82 11.46 15.30 -8.34
N GLY A 83 12.27 14.31 -7.97
CA GLY A 83 13.72 14.39 -8.18
C GLY A 83 14.35 15.62 -7.56
N ASN A 84 15.14 16.37 -8.35
CA ASN A 84 15.80 17.60 -7.88
C ASN A 84 14.85 18.78 -7.71
N TYR A 85 13.71 18.79 -8.40
CA TYR A 85 12.72 19.88 -8.31
C TYR A 85 12.17 20.05 -6.90
N ARG A 86 12.15 19.00 -6.08
CA ARG A 86 11.72 19.09 -4.67
C ARG A 86 12.50 20.12 -3.85
N LYS A 87 13.76 20.44 -4.25
CA LYS A 87 14.59 21.45 -3.56
C LYS A 87 14.16 22.88 -3.84
N GLN A 88 13.32 23.10 -4.85
CA GLN A 88 12.80 24.39 -5.27
C GLN A 88 11.44 24.71 -4.63
N LEU A 89 10.82 23.72 -3.98
CA LEU A 89 9.51 23.87 -3.34
C LEU A 89 9.63 24.39 -1.92
N SER A 90 8.74 25.32 -1.56
CA SER A 90 8.51 25.68 -0.16
C SER A 90 7.82 24.51 0.58
N ASP A 91 7.81 24.57 1.91
CA ASP A 91 7.13 23.55 2.73
C ASP A 91 5.64 23.45 2.41
N ASP A 92 4.96 24.55 2.12
CA ASP A 92 3.55 24.56 1.78
C ASP A 92 3.28 24.00 0.38
N GLN A 93 4.15 24.30 -0.59
CA GLN A 93 4.09 23.68 -1.90
C GLN A 93 4.35 22.18 -1.82
N MET A 94 5.27 21.74 -0.96
CA MET A 94 5.56 20.32 -0.74
C MET A 94 4.38 19.59 -0.09
N LYS A 95 3.66 20.23 0.84
CA LYS A 95 2.40 19.69 1.40
C LYS A 95 1.33 19.57 0.33
N THR A 96 1.13 20.62 -0.45
CA THR A 96 0.17 20.62 -1.59
C THR A 96 0.48 19.51 -2.58
N TYR A 97 1.75 19.38 -2.99
CA TYR A 97 2.18 18.31 -3.87
C TYR A 97 1.90 16.93 -3.28
N SER A 98 2.21 16.72 -1.99
CA SER A 98 1.99 15.42 -1.34
C SER A 98 0.53 14.98 -1.39
N VAL A 99 -0.40 15.92 -1.18
CA VAL A 99 -1.85 15.64 -1.26
C VAL A 99 -2.28 15.35 -2.70
N LEU A 100 -1.80 16.13 -3.67
CA LEU A 100 -2.09 15.90 -5.09
C LEU A 100 -1.53 14.57 -5.57
N PHE A 101 -0.28 14.27 -5.21
CA PHE A 101 0.37 13.02 -5.60
C PHE A 101 -0.34 11.79 -5.02
N GLU A 102 -0.75 11.83 -3.75
CA GLU A 102 -1.50 10.73 -3.15
C GLU A 102 -2.81 10.46 -3.90
N LYS A 103 -3.60 11.49 -4.18
CA LYS A 103 -4.85 11.35 -4.95
C LYS A 103 -4.60 10.84 -6.37
N TYR A 104 -3.59 11.39 -7.05
CA TYR A 104 -3.16 10.94 -8.37
C TYR A 104 -2.76 9.47 -8.36
N PHE A 105 -1.90 9.08 -7.41
CA PHE A 105 -1.42 7.71 -7.25
C PHE A 105 -2.58 6.75 -7.03
N LEU A 106 -3.45 7.02 -6.06
CA LEU A 106 -4.57 6.14 -5.73
C LEU A 106 -5.52 5.98 -6.91
N LYS A 107 -5.85 7.06 -7.62
CA LYS A 107 -6.70 7.00 -8.81
C LYS A 107 -6.05 6.20 -9.94
N SER A 108 -4.78 6.45 -10.24
CA SER A 108 -4.03 5.72 -11.27
C SER A 108 -3.87 4.24 -10.94
N PHE A 109 -3.57 3.93 -9.67
CA PHE A 109 -3.42 2.57 -9.18
C PHE A 109 -4.72 1.78 -9.25
N THR A 110 -5.81 2.32 -8.72
CA THR A 110 -7.10 1.61 -8.69
C THR A 110 -7.69 1.42 -10.07
N SER A 111 -7.62 2.43 -10.94
CA SER A 111 -8.14 2.30 -12.30
C SER A 111 -7.42 1.21 -13.09
N ARG A 112 -6.11 1.08 -12.93
CA ARG A 112 -5.33 0.01 -13.61
C ARG A 112 -5.64 -1.38 -13.06
N LEU A 113 -5.84 -1.52 -11.75
CA LEU A 113 -6.12 -2.83 -11.15
C LEU A 113 -7.54 -3.32 -11.46
N THR A 114 -8.50 -2.43 -11.49
CA THR A 114 -9.90 -2.79 -11.76
C THR A 114 -10.15 -3.23 -13.20
N ASP A 115 -9.19 -3.02 -14.11
CA ASP A 115 -9.19 -3.59 -15.47
C ASP A 115 -8.89 -5.11 -15.49
N TYR A 116 -8.40 -5.66 -14.38
CA TYR A 116 -8.16 -7.10 -14.24
C TYR A 116 -9.31 -7.75 -13.47
N SER A 117 -9.96 -8.73 -14.09
CA SER A 117 -11.05 -9.48 -13.46
C SER A 117 -10.54 -10.59 -12.53
N GLU A 118 -9.46 -11.26 -12.90
CA GLU A 118 -8.89 -12.38 -12.14
C GLU A 118 -7.37 -12.51 -12.38
N PRO A 119 -6.54 -11.64 -11.80
CA PRO A 119 -5.10 -11.75 -11.97
C PRO A 119 -4.55 -12.99 -11.25
N LYS A 120 -3.72 -13.77 -11.95
CA LYS A 120 -3.02 -14.94 -11.41
C LYS A 120 -1.55 -14.57 -11.24
N ILE A 121 -1.16 -14.18 -10.03
CA ILE A 121 0.21 -13.78 -9.69
C ILE A 121 0.82 -14.80 -8.74
N ASP A 122 1.96 -15.38 -9.14
CA ASP A 122 2.76 -16.27 -8.31
C ASP A 122 3.96 -15.52 -7.74
N VAL A 123 4.07 -15.51 -6.41
CA VAL A 123 5.19 -14.90 -5.69
C VAL A 123 6.29 -15.94 -5.52
N LEU A 124 7.42 -15.74 -6.19
CA LEU A 124 8.47 -16.75 -6.35
C LEU A 124 9.53 -16.70 -5.24
N SER A 125 10.20 -15.56 -5.09
CA SER A 125 11.36 -15.43 -4.22
C SER A 125 11.51 -14.02 -3.68
N ALA A 126 12.34 -13.86 -2.65
CA ALA A 126 12.79 -12.58 -2.13
C ALA A 126 14.32 -12.57 -2.06
N GLU A 127 14.94 -11.45 -2.40
CA GLU A 127 16.38 -11.25 -2.43
C GLU A 127 16.74 -9.90 -1.80
N ILE A 128 17.62 -9.90 -0.82
CA ILE A 128 18.10 -8.67 -0.17
C ILE A 128 18.95 -7.89 -1.18
N LEU A 129 18.47 -6.72 -1.59
CA LEU A 129 19.21 -5.83 -2.48
C LEU A 129 20.30 -5.05 -1.72
N ASN A 130 19.97 -4.55 -0.53
CA ASN A 130 20.88 -3.84 0.37
C ASN A 130 20.23 -3.67 1.76
N ALA A 131 20.88 -2.95 2.67
CA ALA A 131 20.41 -2.73 4.04
C ALA A 131 19.02 -2.06 4.17
N LYS A 132 18.46 -1.53 3.07
CA LYS A 132 17.18 -0.81 3.09
C LYS A 132 16.10 -1.46 2.24
N TYR A 133 16.48 -2.33 1.31
CA TYR A 133 15.57 -2.85 0.29
C TYR A 133 15.72 -4.33 0.07
N THR A 134 14.59 -4.99 -0.10
CA THR A 134 14.46 -6.36 -0.60
C THR A 134 13.68 -6.33 -1.91
N ILE A 135 14.11 -7.11 -2.89
CA ILE A 135 13.37 -7.35 -4.13
C ILE A 135 12.58 -8.65 -3.97
N VAL A 136 11.28 -8.57 -4.13
CA VAL A 136 10.41 -9.75 -4.22
C VAL A 136 10.09 -9.96 -5.69
N LYS A 137 10.33 -11.17 -6.19
CA LYS A 137 10.09 -11.56 -7.59
C LYS A 137 8.77 -12.30 -7.68
N SER A 138 7.97 -11.95 -8.68
CA SER A 138 6.72 -12.63 -9.00
C SER A 138 6.48 -12.66 -10.50
N VAL A 139 5.53 -13.47 -10.93
CA VAL A 139 5.07 -13.53 -12.31
C VAL A 139 3.54 -13.40 -12.35
N LEU A 140 3.04 -12.57 -13.25
CA LEU A 140 1.66 -12.63 -13.69
C LEU A 140 1.60 -13.71 -14.77
N LEU A 141 0.86 -14.78 -14.50
CA LEU A 141 0.80 -15.93 -15.39
C LEU A 141 0.13 -15.57 -16.72
N ALA A 142 0.61 -16.19 -17.78
CA ALA A 142 0.01 -16.08 -19.10
C ALA A 142 -1.46 -16.55 -19.09
N ASP A 143 -2.29 -15.93 -19.92
CA ASP A 143 -3.62 -16.40 -20.29
C ASP A 143 -3.72 -16.54 -21.82
N ASP A 144 -4.89 -16.92 -22.33
CA ASP A 144 -5.12 -17.13 -23.76
C ASP A 144 -4.88 -15.88 -24.63
N LYS A 145 -4.79 -14.69 -24.01
CA LYS A 145 -4.68 -13.39 -24.69
C LYS A 145 -3.41 -12.64 -24.40
N LYS A 146 -2.73 -12.93 -23.25
CA LYS A 146 -1.60 -12.17 -22.75
C LYS A 146 -0.45 -13.11 -22.36
N PRO A 147 0.80 -12.78 -22.70
CA PRO A 147 1.96 -13.54 -22.25
C PRO A 147 2.18 -13.39 -20.74
N GLU A 148 3.05 -14.25 -20.20
CA GLU A 148 3.58 -14.08 -18.84
C GLU A 148 4.30 -12.75 -18.70
N VAL A 149 4.14 -12.10 -17.53
CA VAL A 149 4.78 -10.81 -17.21
C VAL A 149 5.56 -10.93 -15.90
N LYS A 150 6.84 -10.61 -15.93
CA LYS A 150 7.69 -10.56 -14.74
C LYS A 150 7.46 -9.27 -13.98
N ILE A 151 7.24 -9.40 -12.67
CA ILE A 151 7.01 -8.28 -11.75
C ILE A 151 7.99 -8.41 -10.59
N GLU A 152 8.81 -7.39 -10.40
CA GLU A 152 9.66 -7.26 -9.22
C GLU A 152 9.14 -6.13 -8.34
N TRP A 153 9.02 -6.42 -7.04
CA TRP A 153 8.53 -5.49 -6.02
C TRP A 153 9.73 -5.00 -5.23
N ARG A 154 10.03 -3.71 -5.28
CA ARG A 154 11.04 -3.12 -4.41
C ARG A 154 10.41 -2.76 -3.08
N VAL A 155 10.69 -3.57 -2.07
CA VAL A 155 10.15 -3.42 -0.72
C VAL A 155 11.18 -2.72 0.16
N TYR A 156 10.77 -1.65 0.82
CA TYR A 156 11.57 -0.96 1.82
C TYR A 156 11.49 -1.72 3.16
N THR A 157 12.62 -2.23 3.60
CA THR A 157 12.74 -3.14 4.75
C THR A 157 13.68 -2.61 5.84
N LYS A 158 14.03 -1.31 5.79
CA LYS A 158 14.82 -0.67 6.86
C LYS A 158 14.11 -0.73 8.22
N ASN A 159 12.78 -0.62 8.24
CA ASN A 159 11.95 -0.97 9.38
C ASN A 159 11.36 -2.37 9.14
N PRO A 160 11.92 -3.42 9.76
CA PRO A 160 11.48 -4.79 9.50
C PRO A 160 10.03 -5.05 9.93
N ASP A 161 9.53 -4.33 10.95
CA ASP A 161 8.17 -4.52 11.45
C ASP A 161 7.09 -3.87 10.54
N LYS A 162 7.52 -3.04 9.60
CA LYS A 162 6.62 -2.33 8.69
C LYS A 162 7.21 -2.20 7.29
N PRO A 163 7.27 -3.29 6.51
CA PRO A 163 7.69 -3.24 5.12
C PRO A 163 6.70 -2.38 4.30
N LEU A 164 7.23 -1.66 3.30
CA LEU A 164 6.42 -0.82 2.40
C LEU A 164 6.93 -0.98 0.96
N ILE A 165 6.02 -1.07 0.00
CA ILE A 165 6.37 -1.05 -1.42
C ILE A 165 6.82 0.35 -1.82
N ARG A 166 7.95 0.46 -2.52
CA ARG A 166 8.48 1.72 -3.07
C ARG A 166 8.62 1.75 -4.57
N ASP A 167 8.52 0.61 -5.25
CA ASP A 167 8.55 0.54 -6.70
C ASP A 167 7.99 -0.78 -7.19
N LEU A 168 7.45 -0.78 -8.39
CA LEU A 168 7.18 -1.96 -9.21
C LEU A 168 8.05 -1.89 -10.45
N ILE A 169 8.75 -2.99 -10.73
CA ILE A 169 9.57 -3.13 -11.92
C ILE A 169 8.90 -4.21 -12.78
N ILE A 170 8.34 -3.81 -13.90
CA ILE A 170 7.59 -4.68 -14.81
C ILE A 170 8.43 -4.88 -16.07
N GLU A 171 8.80 -6.13 -16.36
CA GLU A 171 9.70 -6.47 -17.47
C GLU A 171 10.99 -5.61 -17.50
N GLY A 172 11.56 -5.34 -16.33
CA GLY A 172 12.74 -4.51 -16.15
C GLY A 172 12.51 -3.00 -16.14
N LEU A 173 11.28 -2.53 -16.37
CA LEU A 173 10.92 -1.11 -16.36
C LEU A 173 10.42 -0.69 -14.99
N SER A 174 11.15 0.20 -14.30
CA SER A 174 10.75 0.78 -13.02
C SER A 174 9.63 1.81 -13.21
N LEU A 175 8.46 1.58 -12.61
CA LEU A 175 7.34 2.51 -12.72
C LEU A 175 7.62 3.84 -12.01
N ALA A 176 8.31 3.82 -10.86
CA ALA A 176 8.67 5.04 -10.14
C ALA A 176 9.66 5.90 -10.94
N ARG A 177 10.62 5.26 -11.66
CA ARG A 177 11.56 5.98 -12.53
C ARG A 177 10.83 6.59 -13.73
N THR A 178 10.00 5.82 -14.40
CA THR A 178 9.20 6.31 -15.54
C THR A 178 8.36 7.51 -15.13
N GLN A 179 7.68 7.43 -13.99
CA GLN A 179 6.88 8.54 -13.48
C GLN A 179 7.72 9.79 -13.17
N LYS A 180 8.94 9.60 -12.64
CA LYS A 180 9.89 10.71 -12.42
C LYS A 180 10.28 11.39 -13.72
N GLU A 181 10.55 10.62 -14.76
CA GLU A 181 10.92 11.12 -16.09
C GLU A 181 9.75 11.85 -16.74
N GLU A 182 8.53 11.32 -16.63
CA GLU A 182 7.31 11.99 -17.12
C GLU A 182 7.08 13.33 -16.40
N PHE A 183 7.22 13.39 -15.08
CA PHE A 183 7.05 14.63 -14.32
C PHE A 183 8.13 15.66 -14.66
N ALA A 184 9.38 15.23 -14.82
CA ALA A 184 10.45 16.10 -15.28
C ALA A 184 10.13 16.67 -16.66
N SER A 185 9.66 15.85 -17.60
CA SER A 185 9.26 16.28 -18.94
C SER A 185 8.15 17.34 -18.92
N VAL A 186 7.13 17.18 -18.03
CA VAL A 186 6.07 18.20 -17.87
C VAL A 186 6.66 19.53 -17.40
N ILE A 187 7.56 19.50 -16.42
CA ILE A 187 8.18 20.73 -15.89
C ILE A 187 9.08 21.38 -16.93
N GLU A 188 9.95 20.60 -17.58
CA GLU A 188 10.93 21.09 -18.58
C GLU A 188 10.23 21.69 -19.81
N SER A 189 9.19 21.04 -20.33
CA SER A 189 8.42 21.55 -21.47
C SER A 189 7.64 22.85 -21.16
N ASN A 190 7.56 23.21 -19.87
CA ASN A 190 6.97 24.47 -19.40
C ASN A 190 8.01 25.41 -18.77
N ASN A 191 9.23 25.45 -19.32
CA ASN A 191 10.32 26.34 -18.91
C ASN A 191 10.73 26.20 -17.43
N GLY A 192 10.61 25.01 -16.86
CA GLY A 192 10.93 24.74 -15.47
C GLY A 192 9.83 25.13 -14.46
N ASP A 193 8.65 25.52 -14.93
CA ASP A 193 7.52 25.91 -14.08
C ASP A 193 6.86 24.67 -13.45
N ILE A 194 7.20 24.39 -12.19
CA ILE A 194 6.68 23.27 -11.44
C ILE A 194 5.16 23.37 -11.15
N SER A 195 4.57 24.56 -11.22
CA SER A 195 3.13 24.74 -11.05
C SER A 195 2.33 24.01 -12.12
N LYS A 196 2.89 23.83 -13.31
CA LYS A 196 2.28 23.08 -14.40
C LYS A 196 2.13 21.59 -14.08
N LEU A 197 3.06 21.02 -13.33
CA LEU A 197 2.88 19.66 -12.81
C LEU A 197 1.69 19.57 -11.86
N PHE A 198 1.51 20.53 -10.96
CA PHE A 198 0.37 20.54 -10.03
C PHE A 198 -0.96 20.63 -10.77
N ILE A 199 -1.03 21.48 -11.81
CA ILE A 199 -2.22 21.59 -12.68
C ILE A 199 -2.48 20.26 -13.39
N THR A 200 -1.46 19.63 -13.97
CA THR A 200 -1.58 18.34 -14.66
C THR A 200 -2.10 17.24 -13.73
N LEU A 201 -1.58 17.17 -12.48
CA LEU A 201 -2.07 16.21 -11.50
C LEU A 201 -3.53 16.47 -11.13
N GLN A 202 -3.90 17.76 -10.91
CA GLN A 202 -5.28 18.13 -10.58
C GLN A 202 -6.25 17.80 -11.71
N GLU A 203 -5.88 18.07 -12.95
CA GLU A 203 -6.68 17.71 -14.13
C GLU A 203 -6.90 16.20 -14.24
N PHE A 204 -5.86 15.39 -13.98
CA PHE A 204 -5.99 13.94 -13.95
C PHE A 204 -6.94 13.46 -12.85
N ILE A 205 -6.84 14.04 -11.66
CA ILE A 205 -7.70 13.70 -10.52
C ILE A 205 -9.17 14.01 -10.81
N ASN A 206 -9.45 15.07 -11.56
CA ASN A 206 -10.82 15.56 -11.83
C ASN A 206 -11.52 14.83 -13.01
N LYS A 207 -10.78 14.11 -13.87
CA LYS A 207 -11.34 13.29 -14.96
C LYS A 207 -11.99 12.03 -14.44
#